data_ca9e5735f27dc1fd286d7443bb583518
#
_entry.id   ca9e5735f27dc1fd286d7443bb583518
#
_cell.length_a   1.000
_cell.length_b   1.000
_cell.length_c   1.000
_cell.angle_alpha   90.00
_cell.angle_beta   90.00
_cell.angle_gamma   90.00
#
_symmetry.space_group_name_H-M   'P 1'
#
loop_
_entity.id
_entity.type
_entity.pdbx_description
1 polymer ?
#
loop_
_entity_poly.entity_id
_entity_poly.type
_entity_poly.pdbx_seq_one_letter_code
_entity_poly.pdbx_strand_id
1 'polypeptide(L)'
;PLHLGVTEAGTTHMGTLKSAAGIGGLLALGIGDTLRVTLTADPVEEIYAARDILKAIGLRKEGPDLVACPTCGRTKIDLIPLAQAVEERLKTVTKPITVAVMGCPVNGPGEASAADVGIAGGNGKGLLFRHGKVIKQVPQEALLDELMALIEELP
;
A
#
# COMPACT_ATOMS: atom_id res chain seq x y z
N PRO A 1 -26.47 16.75 -5.78
CA PRO A 1 -25.12 16.18 -5.81
C PRO A 1 -24.07 17.27 -5.51
N LEU A 2 -23.03 16.89 -4.77
CA LEU A 2 -21.90 17.75 -4.41
C LEU A 2 -20.66 17.31 -5.21
N HIS A 3 -20.03 18.28 -5.87
CA HIS A 3 -18.76 18.07 -6.58
C HIS A 3 -17.63 18.66 -5.75
N LEU A 4 -16.73 17.80 -5.28
CA LEU A 4 -15.62 18.20 -4.43
C LEU A 4 -14.37 18.50 -5.26
N GLY A 5 -13.65 19.57 -4.88
CA GLY A 5 -12.38 19.90 -5.52
C GLY A 5 -11.59 20.90 -4.69
N VAL A 6 -10.27 20.78 -4.71
CA VAL A 6 -9.35 21.76 -4.16
C VAL A 6 -8.78 22.57 -5.32
N THR A 7 -9.01 23.89 -5.32
CA THR A 7 -8.42 24.80 -6.30
C THR A 7 -7.04 25.26 -5.84
N GLU A 8 -6.14 25.51 -6.82
CA GLU A 8 -4.79 25.99 -6.54
C GLU A 8 -4.01 25.09 -5.58
N ALA A 9 -4.21 23.76 -5.72
CA ALA A 9 -3.61 22.77 -4.82
C ALA A 9 -2.08 22.76 -4.89
N GLY A 10 -1.50 22.98 -6.08
CA GLY A 10 -0.06 23.05 -6.30
C GLY A 10 0.47 21.91 -7.15
N THR A 11 1.78 21.68 -7.08
CA THR A 11 2.46 20.58 -7.79
C THR A 11 2.07 19.21 -7.22
N THR A 12 2.46 18.13 -7.89
CA THR A 12 2.01 16.75 -7.61
C THR A 12 2.05 16.39 -6.12
N HIS A 13 3.16 16.59 -5.44
CA HIS A 13 3.29 16.20 -4.03
C HIS A 13 2.33 16.98 -3.11
N MET A 14 2.47 18.29 -3.03
CA MET A 14 1.63 19.10 -2.12
C MET A 14 0.18 19.20 -2.59
N GLY A 15 -0.04 19.20 -3.89
CA GLY A 15 -1.39 19.19 -4.45
C GLY A 15 -2.16 17.93 -4.12
N THR A 16 -1.51 16.76 -4.16
CA THR A 16 -2.11 15.49 -3.74
C THR A 16 -2.40 15.48 -2.24
N LEU A 17 -1.48 15.95 -1.40
CA LEU A 17 -1.70 16.04 0.05
C LEU A 17 -2.88 16.95 0.40
N LYS A 18 -2.98 18.14 -0.20
CA LYS A 18 -4.10 19.06 0.01
C LYS A 18 -5.43 18.48 -0.47
N SER A 19 -5.41 17.79 -1.62
CA SER A 19 -6.60 17.12 -2.18
C SER A 19 -7.01 15.93 -1.30
N ALA A 20 -6.07 15.15 -0.80
CA ALA A 20 -6.35 14.07 0.14
C ALA A 20 -6.98 14.58 1.43
N ALA A 21 -6.48 15.67 1.99
CA ALA A 21 -7.04 16.27 3.20
C ALA A 21 -8.44 16.88 2.94
N GLY A 22 -8.59 17.68 1.89
CA GLY A 22 -9.83 18.39 1.60
C GLY A 22 -10.94 17.49 1.04
N ILE A 23 -10.63 16.76 -0.03
CA ILE A 23 -11.59 15.86 -0.70
C ILE A 23 -11.77 14.58 0.11
N GLY A 24 -10.65 13.92 0.45
CA GLY A 24 -10.66 12.65 1.18
C GLY A 24 -11.31 12.78 2.55
N GLY A 25 -11.06 13.87 3.28
CA GLY A 25 -11.70 14.13 4.56
C GLY A 25 -13.22 14.24 4.46
N LEU A 26 -13.75 14.93 3.46
CA LEU A 26 -15.21 15.04 3.26
C LEU A 26 -15.82 13.71 2.81
N LEU A 27 -15.18 13.01 1.88
CA LEU A 27 -15.64 11.70 1.41
C LEU A 27 -15.65 10.66 2.54
N ALA A 28 -14.67 10.67 3.44
CA ALA A 28 -14.64 9.79 4.60
C ALA A 28 -15.81 10.05 5.58
N LEU A 29 -16.37 11.27 5.58
CA LEU A 29 -17.58 11.63 6.31
C LEU A 29 -18.89 11.35 5.54
N GLY A 30 -18.80 10.74 4.36
CA GLY A 30 -19.95 10.49 3.49
C GLY A 30 -20.46 11.71 2.72
N ILE A 31 -19.66 12.76 2.61
CA ILE A 31 -20.01 14.01 1.93
C ILE A 31 -19.31 14.08 0.58
N GLY A 32 -20.08 14.17 -0.50
CA GLY A 32 -19.61 14.31 -1.88
C GLY A 32 -20.04 13.17 -2.79
N ASP A 33 -20.37 13.50 -4.04
CA ASP A 33 -20.85 12.54 -5.05
C ASP A 33 -19.83 12.36 -6.17
N THR A 34 -19.11 13.42 -6.50
CA THR A 34 -18.06 13.43 -7.52
C THR A 34 -16.87 14.25 -7.04
N LEU A 35 -15.72 14.02 -7.61
CA LEU A 35 -14.49 14.72 -7.23
C LEU A 35 -13.70 15.17 -8.46
N ARG A 36 -12.87 16.20 -8.24
CA ARG A 36 -11.85 16.67 -9.18
C ARG A 36 -10.57 16.95 -8.41
N VAL A 37 -9.50 16.31 -8.81
CA VAL A 37 -8.14 16.71 -8.40
C VAL A 37 -7.58 17.67 -9.45
N THR A 38 -6.88 18.70 -9.03
CA THR A 38 -6.24 19.67 -9.91
C THR A 38 -4.80 19.85 -9.47
N LEU A 39 -3.86 19.56 -10.38
CA LEU A 39 -2.43 19.62 -10.11
C LEU A 39 -1.71 20.46 -11.17
N THR A 40 -0.62 21.11 -10.77
CA THR A 40 0.33 21.69 -11.72
C THR A 40 1.26 20.56 -12.19
N ALA A 41 0.74 19.67 -13.03
CA ALA A 41 1.39 18.45 -13.54
C ALA A 41 0.67 17.97 -14.82
N ASP A 42 1.12 16.82 -15.38
CA ASP A 42 0.39 16.17 -16.47
C ASP A 42 -1.03 15.81 -15.98
N PRO A 43 -2.09 16.06 -16.80
CA PRO A 43 -3.47 15.74 -16.41
C PRO A 43 -3.72 14.28 -16.02
N VAL A 44 -2.91 13.35 -16.50
CA VAL A 44 -3.00 11.94 -16.13
C VAL A 44 -2.67 11.72 -14.64
N GLU A 45 -1.75 12.52 -14.08
CA GLU A 45 -1.39 12.49 -12.66
C GLU A 45 -2.57 12.84 -11.75
N GLU A 46 -3.49 13.69 -12.21
CA GLU A 46 -4.71 14.02 -11.46
C GLU A 46 -5.63 12.81 -11.28
N ILE A 47 -5.69 11.94 -12.31
CA ILE A 47 -6.47 10.70 -12.26
C ILE A 47 -5.84 9.69 -11.28
N TYR A 48 -4.50 9.54 -11.31
CA TYR A 48 -3.80 8.67 -10.36
C TYR A 48 -3.99 9.17 -8.93
N ALA A 49 -3.76 10.46 -8.67
CA ALA A 49 -3.98 11.05 -7.35
C ALA A 49 -5.43 10.88 -6.86
N ALA A 50 -6.43 11.05 -7.73
CA ALA A 50 -7.83 10.85 -7.38
C ALA A 50 -8.12 9.38 -6.99
N ARG A 51 -7.58 8.41 -7.74
CA ARG A 51 -7.70 6.98 -7.44
C ARG A 51 -7.03 6.63 -6.11
N ASP A 52 -5.82 7.15 -5.88
CA ASP A 52 -5.07 6.90 -4.65
C ASP A 52 -5.78 7.48 -3.42
N ILE A 53 -6.38 8.66 -3.53
CA ILE A 53 -7.22 9.24 -2.47
C ILE A 53 -8.40 8.32 -2.15
N LEU A 54 -9.14 7.87 -3.15
CA LEU A 54 -10.29 6.98 -2.95
C LEU A 54 -9.87 5.63 -2.35
N LYS A 55 -8.71 5.12 -2.76
CA LYS A 55 -8.14 3.89 -2.23
C LYS A 55 -7.71 4.06 -0.77
N ALA A 56 -7.00 5.13 -0.45
CA ALA A 56 -6.51 5.43 0.90
C ALA A 56 -7.64 5.55 1.95
N ILE A 57 -8.83 5.99 1.53
CA ILE A 57 -10.02 6.07 2.42
C ILE A 57 -10.96 4.87 2.29
N GLY A 58 -10.58 3.83 1.57
CA GLY A 58 -11.33 2.57 1.43
C GLY A 58 -12.57 2.63 0.53
N LEU A 59 -12.79 3.73 -0.20
CA LEU A 59 -13.92 3.85 -1.14
C LEU A 59 -13.67 3.19 -2.51
N ARG A 60 -12.43 2.83 -2.79
CA ARG A 60 -12.05 2.12 -4.02
C ARG A 60 -11.14 0.94 -3.67
N LYS A 61 -11.49 -0.23 -4.18
CA LYS A 61 -10.73 -1.46 -4.01
C LYS A 61 -10.20 -1.91 -5.38
N GLU A 62 -9.12 -1.33 -5.81
CA GLU A 62 -8.45 -1.67 -7.08
C GLU A 62 -6.97 -1.92 -6.83
N GLY A 63 -6.47 -3.02 -7.39
CA GLY A 63 -5.09 -3.43 -7.23
C GLY A 63 -4.70 -3.72 -5.78
N PRO A 64 -3.43 -4.02 -5.54
CA PRO A 64 -2.94 -4.37 -4.20
C PRO A 64 -2.86 -3.14 -3.29
N ASP A 65 -3.10 -3.35 -2.01
CA ASP A 65 -2.83 -2.41 -0.94
C ASP A 65 -1.61 -2.85 -0.14
N LEU A 66 -0.60 -1.99 -0.05
CA LEU A 66 0.65 -2.30 0.66
C LEU A 66 0.60 -1.78 2.09
N VAL A 67 0.74 -2.69 3.04
CA VAL A 67 0.90 -2.37 4.46
C VAL A 67 2.34 -2.67 4.87
N ALA A 68 3.09 -1.66 5.25
CA ALA A 68 4.46 -1.81 5.72
C ALA A 68 4.61 -1.25 7.14
N CYS A 69 5.31 -1.95 8.03
CA CYS A 69 5.59 -1.43 9.35
C CYS A 69 6.69 -0.35 9.28
N PRO A 70 6.68 0.61 10.19
CA PRO A 70 7.79 1.55 10.32
C PRO A 70 9.05 0.82 10.81
N THR A 71 10.23 1.34 10.48
CA THR A 71 11.49 0.84 11.05
C THR A 71 11.52 1.11 12.55
N CYS A 72 11.82 0.08 13.33
CA CYS A 72 11.94 0.17 14.79
C CYS A 72 13.13 -0.65 15.29
N GLY A 73 13.44 -0.62 16.58
CA GLY A 73 14.55 -1.38 17.17
C GLY A 73 14.46 -2.90 17.03
N ARG A 74 13.32 -3.44 16.60
CA ARG A 74 13.10 -4.87 16.35
C ARG A 74 13.34 -5.27 14.90
N THR A 75 13.49 -4.32 13.98
CA THR A 75 13.73 -4.57 12.55
C THR A 75 15.03 -5.36 12.36
N LYS A 76 14.97 -6.45 11.60
CA LYS A 76 16.07 -7.42 11.39
C LYS A 76 16.54 -7.48 9.94
N ILE A 77 15.94 -6.71 9.07
CA ILE A 77 16.21 -6.66 7.62
C ILE A 77 16.33 -5.22 7.17
N ASP A 78 16.88 -4.99 6.00
CA ASP A 78 16.82 -3.68 5.36
C ASP A 78 15.41 -3.46 4.78
N LEU A 79 14.50 -3.00 5.64
CA LEU A 79 13.08 -2.94 5.38
C LEU A 79 12.72 -1.91 4.31
N ILE A 80 13.37 -0.75 4.30
CA ILE A 80 13.03 0.36 3.40
C ILE A 80 13.21 -0.04 1.93
N PRO A 81 14.39 -0.49 1.48
CA PRO A 81 14.56 -0.94 0.10
C PRO A 81 13.65 -2.11 -0.27
N LEU A 82 13.41 -3.04 0.66
CA LEU A 82 12.52 -4.17 0.42
C LEU A 82 11.07 -3.71 0.19
N ALA A 83 10.55 -2.82 1.05
CA ALA A 83 9.21 -2.28 0.89
C ALA A 83 9.04 -1.50 -0.42
N GLN A 84 10.04 -0.69 -0.79
CA GLN A 84 10.06 0.02 -2.07
C GLN A 84 10.10 -0.93 -3.28
N ALA A 85 10.89 -2.00 -3.20
CA ALA A 85 10.95 -2.99 -4.27
C ALA A 85 9.63 -3.77 -4.41
N VAL A 86 8.97 -4.09 -3.29
CA VAL A 86 7.64 -4.70 -3.28
C VAL A 86 6.62 -3.74 -3.90
N GLU A 87 6.58 -2.48 -3.47
CA GLU A 87 5.68 -1.47 -4.00
C GLU A 87 5.80 -1.32 -5.52
N GLU A 88 7.05 -1.28 -6.03
CA GLU A 88 7.30 -1.18 -7.47
C GLU A 88 6.77 -2.41 -8.23
N ARG A 89 7.01 -3.61 -7.71
CA ARG A 89 6.51 -4.86 -8.32
C ARG A 89 4.98 -4.95 -8.27
N LEU A 90 4.36 -4.41 -7.23
CA LEU A 90 2.90 -4.39 -7.07
C LEU A 90 2.17 -3.50 -8.08
N LYS A 91 2.83 -2.54 -8.73
CA LYS A 91 2.23 -1.69 -9.77
C LYS A 91 1.67 -2.48 -10.95
N THR A 92 2.20 -3.67 -11.22
CA THR A 92 1.72 -4.55 -12.30
C THR A 92 0.63 -5.52 -11.86
N VAL A 93 0.36 -5.61 -10.57
CA VAL A 93 -0.66 -6.49 -9.99
C VAL A 93 -2.01 -5.78 -10.00
N THR A 94 -3.03 -6.43 -10.53
CA THR A 94 -4.40 -5.89 -10.60
C THR A 94 -5.34 -6.46 -9.54
N LYS A 95 -4.91 -7.51 -8.83
CA LYS A 95 -5.71 -8.17 -7.79
C LYS A 95 -5.94 -7.23 -6.60
N PRO A 96 -7.19 -7.10 -6.10
CA PRO A 96 -7.51 -6.26 -4.94
C PRO A 96 -7.16 -6.99 -3.63
N ILE A 97 -5.89 -7.14 -3.35
CA ILE A 97 -5.33 -7.87 -2.20
C ILE A 97 -4.56 -6.92 -1.27
N THR A 98 -4.47 -7.27 -0.01
CA THR A 98 -3.60 -6.58 0.96
C THR A 98 -2.30 -7.36 1.13
N VAL A 99 -1.19 -6.69 0.86
CA VAL A 99 0.16 -7.23 0.94
C VAL A 99 0.90 -6.59 2.11
N ALA A 100 1.47 -7.38 3.01
CA ALA A 100 2.19 -6.87 4.17
C ALA A 100 3.69 -7.07 4.08
N VAL A 101 4.46 -6.04 4.43
CA VAL A 101 5.94 -6.08 4.51
C VAL A 101 6.36 -5.68 5.92
N MET A 102 6.82 -6.67 6.70
CA MET A 102 7.14 -6.52 8.11
C MET A 102 8.61 -6.71 8.41
N GLY A 103 9.19 -5.82 9.21
CA GLY A 103 10.63 -5.82 9.53
C GLY A 103 11.07 -6.87 10.54
N CYS A 104 10.16 -7.53 11.26
CA CYS A 104 10.49 -8.53 12.27
C CYS A 104 9.46 -9.67 12.30
N PRO A 105 9.84 -10.87 12.76
CA PRO A 105 8.95 -12.03 12.78
C PRO A 105 7.85 -11.97 13.84
N VAL A 106 7.99 -11.08 14.83
CA VAL A 106 7.02 -10.96 15.93
C VAL A 106 5.73 -10.30 15.47
N ASN A 107 5.85 -9.21 14.70
CA ASN A 107 4.70 -8.42 14.26
C ASN A 107 4.11 -8.91 12.92
N GLY A 108 4.88 -9.68 12.14
CA GLY A 108 4.40 -10.17 10.85
C GLY A 108 3.07 -10.91 10.96
N PRO A 109 3.01 -12.05 11.62
CA PRO A 109 1.78 -12.83 11.76
C PRO A 109 0.70 -12.17 12.63
N GLY A 110 1.09 -11.30 13.58
CA GLY A 110 0.15 -10.63 14.50
C GLY A 110 -0.47 -9.38 13.90
N GLU A 111 0.33 -8.33 13.69
CA GLU A 111 -0.16 -7.02 13.21
C GLU A 111 -0.65 -7.05 11.76
N ALA A 112 -0.08 -7.95 10.95
CA ALA A 112 -0.47 -8.14 9.56
C ALA A 112 -1.43 -9.33 9.34
N SER A 113 -2.12 -9.80 10.38
CA SER A 113 -3.05 -10.94 10.27
C SER A 113 -4.23 -10.68 9.32
N ALA A 114 -4.59 -9.42 9.13
CA ALA A 114 -5.64 -9.02 8.19
C ALA A 114 -5.17 -8.97 6.73
N ALA A 115 -3.85 -9.03 6.47
CA ALA A 115 -3.34 -9.06 5.12
C ALA A 115 -3.54 -10.44 4.47
N ASP A 116 -3.83 -10.43 3.16
CA ASP A 116 -4.00 -11.68 2.40
C ASP A 116 -2.69 -12.45 2.36
N VAL A 117 -1.59 -11.77 2.08
CA VAL A 117 -0.23 -12.33 2.06
C VAL A 117 0.76 -11.34 2.62
N GLY A 118 1.91 -11.82 3.02
CA GLY A 118 2.98 -10.92 3.44
C GLY A 118 4.29 -11.63 3.74
N ILE A 119 5.28 -10.80 3.97
CA ILE A 119 6.63 -11.19 4.37
C ILE A 119 7.01 -10.54 5.70
N ALA A 120 7.81 -11.24 6.47
CA ALA A 120 8.37 -10.72 7.71
C ALA A 120 9.86 -11.04 7.80
N GLY A 121 10.65 -10.04 8.15
CA GLY A 121 12.09 -10.20 8.33
C GLY A 121 12.46 -10.99 9.57
N GLY A 122 13.56 -11.72 9.51
CA GLY A 122 14.18 -12.43 10.61
C GLY A 122 15.70 -12.41 10.52
N ASN A 123 16.40 -13.03 11.46
CA ASN A 123 17.86 -13.09 11.47
C ASN A 123 18.39 -13.95 10.29
N GLY A 124 18.73 -13.32 9.17
CA GLY A 124 19.23 -13.96 7.94
C GLY A 124 18.20 -14.81 7.17
N LYS A 125 16.98 -14.88 7.67
CA LYS A 125 15.86 -15.60 7.06
C LYS A 125 14.62 -14.76 7.14
N GLY A 126 13.72 -14.94 6.18
CA GLY A 126 12.42 -14.30 6.18
C GLY A 126 11.30 -15.31 6.24
N LEU A 127 10.15 -14.85 6.64
CA LEU A 127 8.92 -15.64 6.73
C LEU A 127 7.95 -15.13 5.65
N LEU A 128 7.33 -16.06 4.93
CA LEU A 128 6.12 -15.79 4.16
C LEU A 128 4.91 -16.23 4.97
N PHE A 129 3.85 -15.44 4.93
CA PHE A 129 2.61 -15.77 5.63
C PHE A 129 1.40 -15.43 4.75
N ARG A 130 0.30 -16.11 5.03
CA ARG A 130 -1.00 -15.92 4.40
C ARG A 130 -2.05 -15.86 5.51
N HIS A 131 -2.84 -14.77 5.56
CA HIS A 131 -3.85 -14.55 6.62
C HIS A 131 -3.28 -14.81 8.03
N GLY A 132 -2.12 -14.22 8.32
CA GLY A 132 -1.42 -14.36 9.62
C GLY A 132 -0.76 -15.71 9.90
N LYS A 133 -0.92 -16.72 9.03
CA LYS A 133 -0.28 -18.03 9.19
C LYS A 133 1.01 -18.13 8.40
N VAL A 134 2.11 -18.45 9.07
CA VAL A 134 3.39 -18.70 8.41
C VAL A 134 3.28 -19.95 7.53
N ILE A 135 3.61 -19.80 6.25
CA ILE A 135 3.56 -20.89 5.26
C ILE A 135 4.94 -21.36 4.82
N LYS A 136 5.93 -20.46 4.80
CA LYS A 136 7.28 -20.78 4.33
C LYS A 136 8.32 -19.91 5.03
N GLN A 137 9.51 -20.45 5.19
CA GLN A 137 10.69 -19.72 5.61
C GLN A 137 11.74 -19.78 4.49
N VAL A 138 12.28 -18.64 4.10
CA VAL A 138 13.22 -18.52 2.99
C VAL A 138 14.41 -17.64 3.35
N PRO A 139 15.52 -17.70 2.61
CA PRO A 139 16.59 -16.72 2.72
C PRO A 139 16.05 -15.30 2.48
N GLN A 140 16.66 -14.31 3.12
CA GLN A 140 16.21 -12.92 3.01
C GLN A 140 16.20 -12.42 1.56
N GLU A 141 17.19 -12.83 0.77
CA GLU A 141 17.37 -12.44 -0.64
C GLU A 141 16.23 -12.96 -1.54
N ALA A 142 15.57 -14.03 -1.13
CA ALA A 142 14.48 -14.64 -1.89
C ALA A 142 13.09 -14.08 -1.54
N LEU A 143 12.98 -13.25 -0.50
CA LEU A 143 11.68 -12.77 0.02
C LEU A 143 10.82 -12.10 -1.03
N LEU A 144 11.40 -11.24 -1.86
CA LEU A 144 10.65 -10.51 -2.89
C LEU A 144 10.08 -11.46 -3.95
N ASP A 145 10.91 -12.33 -4.50
CA ASP A 145 10.48 -13.22 -5.58
C ASP A 145 9.47 -14.26 -5.08
N GLU A 146 9.69 -14.80 -3.89
CA GLU A 146 8.76 -15.74 -3.26
C GLU A 146 7.41 -15.07 -2.89
N LEU A 147 7.41 -13.81 -2.47
CA LEU A 147 6.19 -13.05 -2.27
C LEU A 147 5.42 -12.87 -3.57
N MET A 148 6.12 -12.51 -4.65
CA MET A 148 5.46 -12.33 -5.96
C MET A 148 4.89 -13.64 -6.48
N ALA A 149 5.61 -14.76 -6.35
CA ALA A 149 5.09 -16.08 -6.70
C ALA A 149 3.82 -16.43 -5.89
N LEU A 150 3.84 -16.13 -4.59
CA LEU A 150 2.67 -16.35 -3.73
C LEU A 150 1.46 -15.50 -4.15
N ILE A 151 1.69 -14.25 -4.59
CA ILE A 151 0.65 -13.36 -5.11
C ILE A 151 0.03 -13.91 -6.41
N GLU A 152 0.85 -14.48 -7.29
CA GLU A 152 0.37 -15.09 -8.53
C GLU A 152 -0.56 -16.28 -8.27
N GLU A 153 -0.30 -17.05 -7.22
CA GLU A 153 -1.13 -18.21 -6.82
C GLU A 153 -2.48 -17.83 -6.20
N LEU A 154 -2.68 -16.56 -5.82
CA LEU A 154 -3.96 -16.11 -5.29
C LEU A 154 -5.01 -16.07 -6.40
N PRO A 155 -6.28 -16.38 -6.08
CA PRO A 155 -7.38 -16.34 -7.04
C PRO A 155 -7.68 -14.94 -7.60
#